data_20af944ddc18abe7ab48827438c04347
#
_entry.id   20af944ddc18abe7ab48827438c04347
#
_cell.length_a   1.000
_cell.length_b   1.000
_cell.length_c   1.000
_cell.angle_alpha   90.00
_cell.angle_beta   90.00
_cell.angle_gamma   90.00
#
_symmetry.space_group_name_H-M   'P 1'
#
loop_
_entity.id
_entity.type
_entity.pdbx_description
1 polymer ?
#
loop_
_entity_poly.entity_id
_entity_poly.type
_entity_poly.pdbx_seq_one_letter_code
_entity_poly.pdbx_strand_id
1 'polypeptide(L)'
;MPGGMSAGLAAAEQIARRGSGRVRHEEKITVYVSAEELLALEQARLTLRARHGMGVDRGRIVREAIAAVLADLEANADDSELVRRLSAS
;
A
#
# COMPACT_ATOMS: atom_id res chain seq x y z
N MET A 1 -7.76 23.43 -8.89
CA MET A 1 -7.07 22.22 -8.39
C MET A 1 -6.03 22.59 -7.35
N PRO A 2 -6.14 22.10 -6.16
CA PRO A 2 -5.14 22.40 -5.14
C PRO A 2 -3.80 21.77 -5.48
N GLY A 3 -2.76 22.57 -5.50
CA GLY A 3 -1.45 22.08 -5.90
C GLY A 3 -0.90 20.98 -5.00
N GLY A 4 -1.06 21.14 -3.68
CA GLY A 4 -0.55 20.15 -2.74
C GLY A 4 -1.23 18.79 -2.88
N MET A 5 -2.54 18.80 -3.06
CA MET A 5 -3.29 17.58 -3.31
C MET A 5 -2.85 16.90 -4.60
N SER A 6 -2.68 17.71 -5.65
CA SER A 6 -2.27 17.17 -6.94
C SER A 6 -0.94 16.44 -6.88
N ALA A 7 0.03 16.96 -6.15
CA ALA A 7 1.33 16.34 -6.05
C ALA A 7 1.25 14.96 -5.37
N GLY A 8 0.52 14.87 -4.27
CA GLY A 8 0.37 13.60 -3.56
C GLY A 8 -0.38 12.56 -4.38
N LEU A 9 -1.44 13.00 -5.04
CA LEU A 9 -2.26 12.10 -5.85
C LEU A 9 -1.50 11.59 -7.06
N ALA A 10 -0.72 12.47 -7.71
CA ALA A 10 0.08 12.06 -8.84
C ALA A 10 1.12 11.02 -8.45
N ALA A 11 1.73 11.16 -7.28
CA ALA A 11 2.71 10.20 -6.81
C ALA A 11 2.06 8.83 -6.56
N ALA A 12 0.87 8.82 -5.94
CA ALA A 12 0.15 7.58 -5.68
C ALA A 12 -0.24 6.88 -6.99
N GLU A 13 -0.71 7.65 -7.97
CA GLU A 13 -1.05 7.09 -9.26
C GLU A 13 0.17 6.48 -9.96
N GLN A 14 1.29 7.16 -9.91
CA GLN A 14 2.50 6.66 -10.54
C GLN A 14 2.96 5.36 -9.92
N ILE A 15 2.90 5.25 -8.60
CA ILE A 15 3.25 4.01 -7.91
C ILE A 15 2.35 2.88 -8.38
N ALA A 16 1.05 3.11 -8.44
CA ALA A 16 0.08 2.10 -8.84
C ALA A 16 0.30 1.64 -10.28
N ARG A 17 0.60 2.56 -11.18
CA ARG A 17 0.77 2.24 -12.60
C ARG A 17 2.09 1.55 -12.92
N ARG A 18 3.16 2.01 -12.30
CA ARG A 18 4.50 1.51 -12.62
C ARG A 18 4.80 0.16 -12.02
N GLY A 19 4.19 -0.13 -10.89
CA GLY A 19 4.58 -1.27 -10.11
C GLY A 19 5.88 -0.99 -9.37
N SER A 20 6.09 -1.65 -8.25
CA SER A 20 7.19 -1.33 -7.36
C SER A 20 8.55 -1.78 -7.89
N GLY A 21 8.60 -2.73 -8.81
CA GLY A 21 9.86 -3.29 -9.29
C GLY A 21 10.71 -2.35 -10.14
N ARG A 22 10.12 -1.28 -10.68
CA ARG A 22 10.82 -0.36 -11.57
C ARG A 22 11.22 0.95 -10.91
N VAL A 23 10.81 1.14 -9.68
CA VAL A 23 11.05 2.38 -8.95
C VAL A 23 12.18 2.15 -7.96
N ARG A 24 13.08 3.13 -7.86
CA ARG A 24 14.15 3.05 -6.87
C ARG A 24 13.55 3.27 -5.48
N HIS A 25 13.88 2.39 -4.56
CA HIS A 25 13.35 2.45 -3.19
C HIS A 25 14.46 2.92 -2.25
N GLU A 26 14.65 4.23 -2.20
CA GLU A 26 15.74 4.84 -1.43
C GLU A 26 15.27 5.43 -0.10
N GLU A 27 13.98 5.65 0.04
CA GLU A 27 13.42 6.21 1.27
C GLU A 27 12.87 5.10 2.14
N LYS A 28 12.91 5.28 3.45
CA LYS A 28 12.37 4.27 4.35
C LYS A 28 11.56 4.91 5.45
N ILE A 29 10.56 4.17 5.90
CA ILE A 29 9.82 4.50 7.11
C ILE A 29 9.88 3.29 8.03
N THR A 30 9.73 3.52 9.32
CA THR A 30 9.68 2.44 10.30
C THR A 30 8.31 2.43 10.93
N VAL A 31 7.66 1.28 10.89
CA VAL A 31 6.33 1.10 11.46
C VAL A 31 6.35 -0.14 12.34
N TYR A 32 5.88 0.00 13.56
CA TYR A 32 5.72 -1.14 14.46
C TYR A 32 4.34 -1.75 14.21
N VAL A 33 4.31 -3.06 14.12
CA VAL A 33 3.06 -3.80 13.93
C VAL A 33 2.90 -4.80 15.08
N SER A 34 1.67 -5.25 15.31
CA SER A 34 1.43 -6.28 16.30
C SER A 34 1.92 -7.63 15.82
N ALA A 35 2.06 -8.58 16.74
CA ALA A 35 2.42 -9.95 16.38
C ALA A 35 1.37 -10.55 15.44
N GLU A 36 0.10 -10.26 15.67
CA GLU A 36 -0.98 -10.75 14.82
C GLU A 36 -0.91 -10.19 13.42
N GLU A 37 -0.59 -8.89 13.30
CA GLU A 37 -0.45 -8.26 11.99
C GLU A 37 0.73 -8.83 11.23
N LEU A 38 1.83 -9.07 11.92
CA LEU A 38 2.99 -9.67 11.26
C LEU A 38 2.69 -11.09 10.78
N LEU A 39 1.98 -11.86 11.60
CA LEU A 39 1.58 -13.21 11.21
C LEU A 39 0.66 -13.18 9.99
N ALA A 40 -0.31 -12.26 9.98
CA ALA A 40 -1.23 -12.12 8.85
C ALA A 40 -0.47 -11.78 7.57
N LEU A 41 0.54 -10.93 7.67
CA LEU A 41 1.37 -10.57 6.52
C LEU A 41 2.14 -11.79 5.99
N GLU A 42 2.70 -12.61 6.90
CA GLU A 42 3.38 -13.83 6.49
C GLU A 42 2.43 -14.82 5.83
N GLN A 43 1.23 -14.96 6.38
CA GLN A 43 0.22 -15.84 5.79
C GLN A 43 -0.18 -15.35 4.40
N ALA A 44 -0.29 -14.05 4.21
CA ALA A 44 -0.59 -13.48 2.90
C ALA A 44 0.51 -13.82 1.90
N ARG A 45 1.77 -13.73 2.32
CA ARG A 45 2.91 -14.07 1.47
C ARG A 45 2.83 -15.51 1.00
N LEU A 46 2.55 -16.41 1.95
CA LEU A 46 2.43 -17.85 1.64
C LEU A 46 1.24 -18.15 0.74
N THR A 47 0.12 -17.49 0.97
CA THR A 47 -1.08 -17.66 0.15
C THR A 47 -0.83 -17.21 -1.30
N LEU A 48 -0.17 -16.08 -1.45
CA LEU A 48 0.16 -15.58 -2.80
C LEU A 48 1.03 -16.59 -3.55
N ARG A 49 1.99 -17.18 -2.86
CA ARG A 49 2.85 -18.18 -3.47
C ARG A 49 2.08 -19.46 -3.81
N ALA A 50 1.29 -19.96 -2.85
CA ALA A 50 0.64 -21.25 -3.00
C ALA A 50 -0.54 -21.22 -3.98
N ARG A 51 -1.33 -20.15 -3.95
CA ARG A 51 -2.56 -20.08 -4.74
C ARG A 51 -2.40 -19.30 -6.03
N HIS A 52 -1.50 -18.33 -6.05
CA HIS A 52 -1.36 -17.43 -7.18
C HIS A 52 -0.02 -17.55 -7.89
N GLY A 53 0.86 -18.42 -7.41
CA GLY A 53 2.16 -18.61 -8.01
C GLY A 53 3.08 -17.40 -7.93
N MET A 54 2.84 -16.51 -6.98
CA MET A 54 3.59 -15.27 -6.85
C MET A 54 4.61 -15.36 -5.73
N GLY A 55 5.89 -15.38 -6.09
CA GLY A 55 6.98 -15.38 -5.12
C GLY A 55 7.41 -13.96 -4.79
N VAL A 56 6.63 -13.28 -3.98
CA VAL A 56 6.93 -11.90 -3.58
C VAL A 56 7.31 -11.86 -2.11
N ASP A 57 8.17 -10.91 -1.75
CA ASP A 57 8.55 -10.73 -0.35
C ASP A 57 7.55 -9.80 0.35
N ARG A 58 7.65 -9.73 1.68
CA ARG A 58 6.72 -8.93 2.44
C ARG A 58 6.88 -7.43 2.17
N GLY A 59 8.09 -7.00 1.83
CA GLY A 59 8.32 -5.60 1.48
C GLY A 59 7.52 -5.21 0.23
N ARG A 60 7.51 -6.09 -0.77
CA ARG A 60 6.72 -5.87 -1.97
C ARG A 60 5.23 -5.83 -1.67
N ILE A 61 4.75 -6.73 -0.80
CA ILE A 61 3.35 -6.75 -0.41
C ILE A 61 2.98 -5.44 0.28
N VAL A 62 3.82 -4.97 1.19
CA VAL A 62 3.55 -3.71 1.91
C VAL A 62 3.53 -2.53 0.94
N ARG A 63 4.49 -2.47 0.01
CA ARG A 63 4.52 -1.38 -0.97
C ARG A 63 3.26 -1.36 -1.84
N GLU A 64 2.81 -2.54 -2.27
CA GLU A 64 1.59 -2.61 -3.07
C GLU A 64 0.35 -2.26 -2.26
N ALA A 65 0.31 -2.64 -0.99
CA ALA A 65 -0.79 -2.27 -0.10
C ALA A 65 -0.85 -0.76 0.08
N ILE A 66 0.31 -0.12 0.28
CA ILE A 66 0.38 1.34 0.38
C ILE A 66 -0.14 1.99 -0.91
N ALA A 67 0.31 1.50 -2.06
CA ALA A 67 -0.13 2.04 -3.34
C ALA A 67 -1.64 1.91 -3.50
N ALA A 68 -2.20 0.75 -3.15
CA ALA A 68 -3.63 0.53 -3.26
C ALA A 68 -4.43 1.44 -2.35
N VAL A 69 -3.98 1.59 -1.10
CA VAL A 69 -4.68 2.45 -0.12
C VAL A 69 -4.63 3.91 -0.54
N LEU A 70 -3.48 4.36 -1.05
CA LEU A 70 -3.35 5.74 -1.49
C LEU A 70 -4.16 6.01 -2.74
N ALA A 71 -4.22 5.06 -3.66
CA ALA A 71 -5.06 5.20 -4.85
C ALA A 71 -6.55 5.28 -4.48
N ASP A 72 -6.97 4.47 -3.50
CA ASP A 72 -8.35 4.51 -3.02
C ASP A 72 -8.65 5.87 -2.37
N LEU A 73 -7.74 6.39 -1.57
CA LEU A 73 -7.90 7.72 -0.97
C LEU A 73 -8.06 8.79 -2.04
N GLU A 74 -7.25 8.72 -3.10
CA GLU A 74 -7.34 9.65 -4.20
C GLU A 74 -8.68 9.58 -4.91
N ALA A 75 -9.15 8.37 -5.18
CA ALA A 75 -10.36 8.16 -5.95
C ALA A 75 -11.63 8.45 -5.16
N ASN A 76 -11.64 8.15 -3.87
CA ASN A 76 -12.86 8.15 -3.08
C ASN A 76 -12.87 9.13 -1.92
N ALA A 77 -11.75 9.79 -1.65
CA ALA A 77 -11.64 10.85 -0.64
C ALA A 77 -12.30 10.45 0.69
N ASP A 78 -13.35 11.15 1.09
CA ASP A 78 -14.02 10.88 2.36
C ASP A 78 -14.66 9.49 2.45
N ASP A 79 -14.92 8.86 1.31
CA ASP A 79 -15.50 7.52 1.26
C ASP A 79 -14.45 6.44 1.13
N SER A 80 -13.17 6.79 1.20
CA SER A 80 -12.11 5.81 1.11
C SER A 80 -12.05 4.92 2.35
N GLU A 81 -11.50 3.74 2.18
CA GLU A 81 -11.33 2.80 3.27
C GLU A 81 -10.44 3.40 4.36
N LEU A 82 -9.39 4.12 3.96
CA LEU A 82 -8.47 4.71 4.92
C LEU A 82 -9.17 5.73 5.82
N VAL A 83 -9.97 6.61 5.22
CA VAL A 83 -10.69 7.61 6.00
C VAL A 83 -11.67 6.94 6.95
N ARG A 84 -12.38 5.92 6.49
CA ARG A 84 -13.30 5.17 7.35
C ARG A 84 -12.58 4.56 8.54
N ARG A 85 -11.44 3.92 8.31
CA ARG A 85 -10.67 3.28 9.38
C ARG A 85 -10.12 4.29 10.38
N LEU A 86 -9.57 5.38 9.89
CA LEU A 86 -9.01 6.41 10.76
C LEU A 86 -10.10 7.13 11.56
N SER A 87 -11.27 7.30 10.98
CA SER A 87 -12.41 7.93 11.66
C SER A 87 -13.00 7.04 12.75
N ALA A 88 -12.86 5.74 12.62
CA ALA A 88 -13.40 4.79 13.58
C ALA A 88 -12.50 4.55 14.78
N SER A 89 -11.24 4.94 14.70
CA SER A 89 -10.27 4.66 15.78
C SER A 89 -10.21 5.70 16.89
#